data_883478cb53f438adf289d1135c5b38d6
#
_entry.id   883478cb53f438adf289d1135c5b38d6
#
_cell.length_a   1.000
_cell.length_b   1.000
_cell.length_c   1.000
_cell.angle_alpha   90.00
_cell.angle_beta   90.00
_cell.angle_gamma   90.00
#
_symmetry.space_group_name_H-M   'P 1'
#
loop_
_entity.id
_entity.type
_entity.pdbx_description
1 polymer ?
#
loop_
_entity_poly.entity_id
_entity_poly.type
_entity_poly.pdbx_seq_one_letter_code
_entity_poly.pdbx_strand_id
1 'polypeptide(L)'
;MTAAYMIVESNITDPEAFRRYMAAAPDIVKAFAGEYLVRGGRMKVLEGDWQPPRLTVLRYPSFEQAQAMYDSPAYVHARSLRHGTTACFNMVLVEGVEAPV
;
A
#
# COMPACT_ATOMS: atom_id res chain seq x y z
N MET A 1 -11.24 5.77 18.03
CA MET A 1 -9.99 5.72 17.22
C MET A 1 -10.28 5.88 15.75
N THR A 2 -9.44 6.61 15.07
CA THR A 2 -9.61 6.88 13.64
C THR A 2 -8.66 5.98 12.86
N ALA A 3 -9.21 5.17 11.96
CA ALA A 3 -8.41 4.35 11.07
C ALA A 3 -7.67 5.23 10.07
N ALA A 4 -6.61 4.69 9.49
CA ALA A 4 -5.87 5.35 8.44
C ALA A 4 -5.71 4.40 7.25
N TYR A 5 -5.58 5.00 6.08
CA TYR A 5 -5.54 4.25 4.83
C TYR A 5 -4.27 4.57 4.06
N MET A 6 -3.66 3.54 3.56
CA MET A 6 -2.49 3.67 2.71
C MET A 6 -2.93 3.35 1.29
N ILE A 7 -2.79 4.31 0.40
CA ILE A 7 -3.24 4.20 -0.99
C ILE A 7 -2.00 4.15 -1.87
N VAL A 8 -1.89 3.08 -2.64
CA VAL A 8 -0.68 2.80 -3.43
C VAL A 8 -1.06 2.70 -4.90
N GLU A 9 -0.40 3.52 -5.70
CA GLU A 9 -0.44 3.40 -7.16
C GLU A 9 0.87 2.78 -7.62
N SER A 10 0.81 1.76 -8.45
CA SER A 10 2.04 1.15 -8.98
C SER A 10 1.89 0.78 -10.44
N ASN A 11 2.99 0.89 -11.17
CA ASN A 11 3.14 0.39 -12.52
C ASN A 11 4.27 -0.62 -12.51
N ILE A 12 3.92 -1.90 -12.44
CA ILE A 12 4.88 -3.00 -12.30
C ILE A 12 5.43 -3.33 -13.68
N THR A 13 6.74 -3.14 -13.88
CA THR A 13 7.40 -3.42 -15.15
C THR A 13 8.15 -4.74 -15.15
N ASP A 14 8.48 -5.27 -13.98
CA ASP A 14 9.12 -6.57 -13.82
C ASP A 14 8.33 -7.39 -12.79
N PRO A 15 7.24 -8.05 -13.21
CA PRO A 15 6.38 -8.78 -12.28
C PRO A 15 7.10 -9.90 -11.53
N GLU A 16 8.04 -10.57 -12.17
CA GLU A 16 8.75 -11.68 -11.53
C GLU A 16 9.63 -11.18 -10.40
N ALA A 17 10.40 -10.13 -10.62
CA ALA A 17 11.22 -9.55 -9.57
C ALA A 17 10.36 -8.91 -8.47
N PHE A 18 9.23 -8.32 -8.83
CA PHE A 18 8.31 -7.71 -7.88
C PHE A 18 7.69 -8.73 -6.91
N ARG A 19 7.64 -9.99 -7.28
CA ARG A 19 7.08 -11.06 -6.43
C ARG A 19 7.75 -11.15 -5.06
N ARG A 20 9.04 -10.84 -4.98
CA ARG A 20 9.76 -10.89 -3.71
C ARG A 20 9.14 -9.91 -2.72
N TYR A 21 8.83 -8.70 -3.19
CA TYR A 21 8.16 -7.69 -2.39
C TYR A 21 6.75 -8.15 -2.02
N MET A 22 6.01 -8.67 -2.98
CA MET A 22 4.63 -9.14 -2.76
C MET A 22 4.56 -10.30 -1.76
N ALA A 23 5.62 -11.11 -1.69
CA ALA A 23 5.70 -12.20 -0.74
C ALA A 23 6.07 -11.72 0.67
N ALA A 24 6.93 -10.69 0.76
CA ALA A 24 7.42 -10.19 2.05
C ALA A 24 6.46 -9.24 2.74
N ALA A 25 5.76 -8.41 1.99
CA ALA A 25 4.95 -7.32 2.55
C ALA A 25 3.76 -7.77 3.42
N PRO A 26 2.98 -8.81 3.06
CA PRO A 26 1.78 -9.16 3.84
C PRO A 26 2.03 -9.47 5.31
N ASP A 27 3.09 -10.18 5.63
CA ASP A 27 3.40 -10.52 7.01
C ASP A 27 3.76 -9.26 7.82
N ILE A 28 4.45 -8.32 7.19
CA ILE A 28 4.83 -7.06 7.83
C ILE A 28 3.58 -6.20 8.06
N VAL A 29 2.72 -6.11 7.06
CA VAL A 29 1.44 -5.39 7.17
C VAL A 29 0.63 -5.96 8.34
N LYS A 30 0.51 -7.28 8.40
CA LYS A 30 -0.25 -7.96 9.45
C LYS A 30 0.36 -7.72 10.84
N ALA A 31 1.69 -7.69 10.94
CA ALA A 31 2.37 -7.46 12.21
C ALA A 31 2.03 -6.10 12.82
N PHE A 32 1.62 -5.13 12.00
CA PHE A 32 1.20 -3.80 12.43
C PHE A 32 -0.31 -3.63 12.39
N ALA A 33 -1.06 -4.72 12.40
CA ALA A 33 -2.51 -4.75 12.38
C ALA A 33 -3.12 -4.10 11.13
N GLY A 34 -2.38 -4.10 10.03
CA GLY A 34 -2.88 -3.64 8.75
C GLY A 34 -3.65 -4.75 8.03
N GLU A 35 -4.53 -4.35 7.14
CA GLU A 35 -5.27 -5.28 6.30
C GLU A 35 -5.40 -4.74 4.88
N TYR A 36 -5.34 -5.63 3.90
CA TYR A 36 -5.57 -5.25 2.50
C TYR A 36 -7.08 -5.14 2.25
N LEU A 37 -7.51 -3.99 1.76
CA LEU A 37 -8.90 -3.78 1.33
C LEU A 37 -9.03 -3.92 -0.18
N VAL A 38 -8.00 -3.47 -0.91
CA VAL A 38 -7.91 -3.58 -2.36
C VAL A 38 -6.48 -4.01 -2.69
N ARG A 39 -6.33 -4.99 -3.54
CA ARG A 39 -5.00 -5.44 -3.96
C ARG A 39 -5.02 -5.79 -5.44
N GLY A 40 -4.95 -4.75 -6.27
CA GLY A 40 -4.93 -4.92 -7.71
C GLY A 40 -6.24 -5.43 -8.30
N GLY A 41 -7.37 -5.02 -7.72
CA GLY A 41 -8.68 -5.43 -8.20
C GLY A 41 -9.10 -4.69 -9.47
N ARG A 42 -10.25 -5.09 -9.99
CA ARG A 42 -10.84 -4.47 -11.17
C ARG A 42 -11.11 -2.99 -10.92
N MET A 43 -10.75 -2.16 -11.88
CA MET A 43 -10.89 -0.70 -11.79
C MET A 43 -11.63 -0.14 -12.98
N LYS A 44 -12.25 1.02 -12.76
CA LYS A 44 -12.84 1.82 -13.82
C LYS A 44 -12.68 3.29 -13.47
N VAL A 45 -12.05 4.06 -14.35
CA VAL A 45 -11.94 5.51 -14.18
C VAL A 45 -13.30 6.12 -14.52
N LEU A 46 -13.89 6.83 -13.57
CA LEU A 46 -15.21 7.45 -13.75
C LEU A 46 -15.11 8.90 -14.18
N GLU A 47 -14.07 9.61 -13.74
CA GLU A 47 -13.85 11.02 -14.08
C GLU A 47 -12.36 11.33 -14.01
N GLY A 48 -11.93 12.29 -14.81
CA GLY A 48 -10.59 12.86 -14.73
C GLY A 48 -9.55 12.10 -15.53
N ASP A 49 -8.32 12.60 -15.43
CA ASP A 49 -7.20 12.10 -16.22
C ASP A 49 -6.36 11.05 -15.50
N TRP A 50 -6.64 10.82 -14.22
CA TRP A 50 -5.87 9.86 -13.45
C TRP A 50 -6.26 8.44 -13.83
N GLN A 51 -5.32 7.73 -14.40
CA GLN A 51 -5.50 6.34 -14.84
C GLN A 51 -4.43 5.46 -14.19
N PRO A 52 -4.59 5.15 -12.90
CA PRO A 52 -3.57 4.34 -12.22
C PRO A 52 -3.54 2.94 -12.83
N PRO A 53 -2.35 2.40 -13.14
CA PRO A 53 -2.24 1.04 -13.69
C PRO A 53 -2.70 -0.01 -12.69
N ARG A 54 -2.46 0.25 -11.40
CA ARG A 54 -2.82 -0.67 -10.33
C ARG A 54 -2.97 0.10 -9.03
N LEU A 55 -4.02 -0.22 -8.27
CA LEU A 55 -4.23 0.34 -6.93
C LEU A 55 -4.21 -0.75 -5.88
N THR A 56 -3.58 -0.42 -4.76
CA THR A 56 -3.63 -1.20 -3.53
C THR A 56 -4.08 -0.27 -2.42
N VAL A 57 -5.02 -0.71 -1.60
CA VAL A 57 -5.49 0.06 -0.45
C VAL A 57 -5.39 -0.80 0.78
N LEU A 58 -4.74 -0.24 1.81
CA LEU A 58 -4.57 -0.90 3.10
C LEU A 58 -5.21 -0.06 4.18
N ARG A 59 -5.68 -0.72 5.23
CA ARG A 59 -6.23 -0.05 6.40
C ARG A 59 -5.42 -0.41 7.63
N TYR A 60 -5.14 0.60 8.46
CA TYR A 60 -4.46 0.44 9.74
C TYR A 60 -5.31 1.03 10.85
N PRO A 61 -5.12 0.57 12.11
CA PRO A 61 -5.92 1.10 13.23
C PRO A 61 -5.76 2.60 13.46
N SER A 62 -4.60 3.16 13.11
CA SER A 62 -4.32 4.58 13.28
C SER A 62 -3.28 5.05 12.27
N PHE A 63 -3.21 6.36 12.10
CA PHE A 63 -2.19 7.00 11.26
C PHE A 63 -0.79 6.66 11.78
N GLU A 64 -0.59 6.74 13.10
CA GLU A 64 0.72 6.49 13.72
C GLU A 64 1.15 5.03 13.55
N GLN A 65 0.20 4.10 13.62
CA GLN A 65 0.51 2.68 13.42
C GLN A 65 0.95 2.40 11.98
N ALA A 66 0.29 3.02 11.01
CA ALA A 66 0.67 2.89 9.61
C ALA A 66 2.06 3.47 9.36
N GLN A 67 2.35 4.64 9.92
CA GLN A 67 3.66 5.27 9.81
C GLN A 67 4.73 4.39 10.45
N ALA A 68 4.44 3.80 11.60
CA ALA A 68 5.38 2.90 12.27
C ALA A 68 5.70 1.68 11.40
N MET A 69 4.72 1.13 10.70
CA MET A 69 4.95 0.04 9.76
C MET A 69 5.90 0.48 8.65
N TYR A 70 5.62 1.62 8.05
CA TYR A 70 6.42 2.14 6.94
C TYR A 70 7.88 2.36 7.35
N ASP A 71 8.10 2.85 8.57
CA ASP A 71 9.43 3.16 9.08
C ASP A 71 10.14 1.96 9.72
N SER A 72 9.45 0.83 9.86
CA SER A 72 10.03 -0.35 10.51
C SER A 72 11.22 -0.90 9.70
N PRO A 73 12.23 -1.47 10.38
CA PRO A 73 13.34 -2.10 9.67
C PRO A 73 12.90 -3.20 8.70
N ALA A 74 11.88 -3.96 9.08
CA ALA A 74 11.35 -5.01 8.23
C ALA A 74 10.81 -4.44 6.91
N TYR A 75 10.05 -3.33 6.98
CA TYR A 75 9.50 -2.75 5.76
C TYR A 75 10.55 -2.02 4.95
N VAL A 76 11.52 -1.38 5.59
CA VAL A 76 12.66 -0.77 4.89
C VAL A 76 13.38 -1.84 4.06
N HIS A 77 13.59 -3.03 4.63
CA HIS A 77 14.17 -4.15 3.89
C HIS A 77 13.24 -4.60 2.74
N ALA A 78 11.95 -4.78 3.02
CA ALA A 78 11.00 -5.21 2.00
C ALA A 78 10.95 -4.24 0.82
N ARG A 79 10.99 -2.92 1.08
CA ARG A 79 11.02 -1.92 0.02
C ARG A 79 12.20 -2.11 -0.92
N SER A 80 13.34 -2.52 -0.40
CA SER A 80 14.52 -2.71 -1.24
C SER A 80 14.30 -3.81 -2.27
N LEU A 81 13.39 -4.76 -1.99
CA LEU A 81 13.12 -5.88 -2.90
C LEU A 81 12.37 -5.46 -4.16
N ARG A 82 11.66 -4.32 -4.13
CA ARG A 82 10.94 -3.81 -5.31
C ARG A 82 11.70 -2.78 -6.11
N HIS A 83 12.92 -2.48 -5.70
CA HIS A 83 13.74 -1.48 -6.37
C HIS A 83 13.99 -1.88 -7.82
N GLY A 84 13.71 -0.97 -8.75
CA GLY A 84 13.91 -1.22 -10.18
C GLY A 84 12.85 -2.09 -10.83
N THR A 85 11.78 -2.47 -10.11
CA THR A 85 10.74 -3.37 -10.64
C THR A 85 9.49 -2.64 -11.10
N THR A 86 9.44 -1.31 -10.91
CA THR A 86 8.26 -0.50 -11.25
C THR A 86 8.68 0.75 -12.01
N ALA A 87 7.81 1.20 -12.92
CA ALA A 87 7.98 2.49 -13.59
C ALA A 87 7.51 3.63 -12.68
N CYS A 88 6.51 3.38 -11.83
CA CYS A 88 6.11 4.29 -10.78
C CYS A 88 5.62 3.52 -9.57
N PHE A 89 5.81 4.10 -8.40
CA PHE A 89 5.30 3.56 -7.15
C PHE A 89 5.04 4.74 -6.22
N ASN A 90 3.76 5.07 -6.05
CA ASN A 90 3.33 6.21 -5.24
C ASN A 90 2.50 5.69 -4.08
N MET A 91 2.79 6.18 -2.89
CA MET A 91 2.13 5.75 -1.67
C MET A 91 1.74 6.95 -0.84
N VAL A 92 0.47 7.05 -0.48
CA VAL A 92 -0.07 8.13 0.33
C VAL A 92 -0.75 7.54 1.55
N LEU A 93 -0.45 8.09 2.71
CA LEU A 93 -1.12 7.74 3.96
C LEU A 93 -2.10 8.85 4.30
N VAL A 94 -3.36 8.51 4.49
CA VAL A 94 -4.41 9.46 4.80
C VAL A 94 -5.28 8.95 5.94
N GLU A 95 -5.57 9.84 6.88
CA GLU A 95 -6.44 9.51 8.00
C GLU A 95 -7.88 9.47 7.55
N GLY A 96 -8.62 8.47 8.02
CA GLY A 96 -10.03 8.33 7.70
C GLY A 96 -10.90 9.25 8.53
N VAL A 97 -12.19 9.22 8.25
CA VAL A 97 -13.16 9.93 9.08
C VAL A 97 -13.39 9.14 10.36
N GLU A 98 -13.63 9.83 11.47
CA GLU A 98 -13.92 9.18 12.72
C GLU A 98 -15.35 8.65 12.68
N ALA A 99 -15.48 7.34 12.89
CA ALA A 99 -16.77 6.68 12.88
C ALA A 99 -17.33 6.60 14.29
N PRO A 100 -18.63 6.50 14.43
CA PRO A 100 -19.69 6.82 13.47
C PRO A 100 -19.91 8.32 13.39
N VAL A 101 -20.41 8.77 12.30
CA VAL A 101 -20.71 10.18 12.11
C VAL A 101 -22.20 10.36 12.04
#